data_fc429046a91fdcb26bd7e0568cb577d5
#
_entry.id   fc429046a91fdcb26bd7e0568cb577d5
#
_cell.length_a   1.000
_cell.length_b   1.000
_cell.length_c   1.000
_cell.angle_alpha   90.00
_cell.angle_beta   90.00
_cell.angle_gamma   90.00
#
_symmetry.space_group_name_H-M   'P 1'
#
loop_
_entity.id
_entity.type
_entity.pdbx_description
1 polymer ?
#
loop_
_entity_poly.entity_id
_entity_poly.type
_entity_poly.pdbx_seq_one_letter_code
_entity_poly.pdbx_strand_id
1 'polypeptide(L)'
;MHPFLVAAAWLASLVSPSLALAQNRQPSGPASSRSQAQEETVLAYIPPYEFVRDTPANLAALMRPLSPVPGRNDFIEACRAMVERSAVEHGAARVEGVSAGPQRRVRYGYLAPVQFRILYPGFLRNQVRQARLACKTDRKGNVVDAQP
;
A
#
# COMPACT_ATOMS: atom_id res chain seq x y z
N MET A 1 -22.78 64.45 33.67
CA MET A 1 -21.46 65.09 33.89
C MET A 1 -20.48 64.48 32.93
N HIS A 2 -19.74 65.27 32.26
CA HIS A 2 -19.19 65.26 30.91
C HIS A 2 -18.17 64.20 30.54
N PRO A 3 -18.07 64.00 29.24
CA PRO A 3 -17.28 62.92 28.62
C PRO A 3 -15.87 63.40 28.28
N PHE A 4 -14.96 62.53 28.08
CA PHE A 4 -13.73 62.78 27.33
C PHE A 4 -13.55 61.76 26.21
N LEU A 5 -13.77 62.25 25.00
CA LEU A 5 -13.33 61.68 23.76
C LEU A 5 -11.82 61.83 23.65
N VAL A 6 -11.14 60.69 23.44
CA VAL A 6 -9.76 60.69 22.93
C VAL A 6 -9.75 59.81 21.66
N ALA A 7 -9.66 60.56 20.55
CA ALA A 7 -9.42 59.96 19.27
C ALA A 7 -7.93 59.62 19.12
N ALA A 8 -7.58 58.37 19.00
CA ALA A 8 -6.23 57.93 18.61
C ALA A 8 -6.29 57.38 17.20
N ALA A 9 -5.76 58.12 16.25
CA ALA A 9 -5.57 57.72 14.89
C ALA A 9 -4.39 56.72 14.81
N TRP A 10 -4.66 55.50 14.42
CA TRP A 10 -3.62 54.52 14.12
C TRP A 10 -3.42 54.43 12.60
N LEU A 11 -2.26 54.89 12.17
CA LEU A 11 -1.76 54.72 10.82
C LEU A 11 -1.54 53.23 10.54
N ALA A 12 -2.33 52.66 9.65
CA ALA A 12 -2.17 51.31 9.15
C ALA A 12 -0.99 51.27 8.19
N SER A 13 0.13 50.74 8.65
CA SER A 13 1.24 50.32 7.79
C SER A 13 0.87 49.02 7.08
N LEU A 14 0.60 49.12 5.80
CA LEU A 14 0.43 47.96 4.90
C LEU A 14 1.79 47.31 4.68
N VAL A 15 2.13 46.31 5.48
CA VAL A 15 3.21 45.38 5.20
C VAL A 15 2.60 44.25 4.39
N SER A 16 2.85 44.27 3.09
CA SER A 16 2.53 43.12 2.21
C SER A 16 3.45 41.96 2.51
N PRO A 17 2.94 40.80 2.95
CA PRO A 17 3.76 39.61 2.98
C PRO A 17 3.93 39.12 1.54
N SER A 18 5.14 39.20 1.01
CA SER A 18 5.55 38.48 -0.18
C SER A 18 5.38 36.98 0.10
N LEU A 19 4.34 36.38 -0.42
CA LEU A 19 4.19 34.92 -0.51
C LEU A 19 5.31 34.39 -1.42
N ALA A 20 6.44 34.06 -0.81
CA ALA A 20 7.43 33.20 -1.42
C ALA A 20 6.75 31.83 -1.60
N LEU A 21 6.25 31.58 -2.82
CA LEU A 21 5.92 30.24 -3.28
C LEU A 21 7.21 29.41 -3.22
N ALA A 22 7.42 28.76 -2.08
CA ALA A 22 8.35 27.66 -1.98
C ALA A 22 7.82 26.57 -2.90
N GLN A 23 8.24 26.60 -4.17
CA GLN A 23 8.11 25.47 -5.06
C GLN A 23 8.87 24.33 -4.41
N ASN A 24 8.10 23.47 -3.73
CA ASN A 24 8.57 22.18 -3.25
C ASN A 24 8.95 21.35 -4.48
N ARG A 25 10.20 21.53 -4.94
CA ARG A 25 10.81 20.65 -5.92
C ARG A 25 10.96 19.30 -5.25
N GLN A 26 9.91 18.49 -5.35
CA GLN A 26 10.04 17.06 -5.14
C GLN A 26 11.16 16.58 -6.09
N PRO A 27 12.22 15.99 -5.55
CA PRO A 27 13.20 15.34 -6.39
C PRO A 27 12.51 14.13 -7.04
N SER A 28 12.02 14.31 -8.25
CA SER A 28 11.55 13.23 -9.13
C SER A 28 12.78 12.41 -9.54
N GLY A 29 13.31 11.66 -8.59
CA GLY A 29 14.39 10.73 -8.86
C GLY A 29 13.86 9.49 -9.59
N PRO A 30 14.63 8.88 -10.49
CA PRO A 30 14.22 7.69 -11.26
C PRO A 30 13.88 6.47 -10.39
N ALA A 31 14.17 6.50 -9.09
CA ALA A 31 13.83 5.44 -8.13
C ALA A 31 12.33 5.35 -7.83
N SER A 32 11.61 6.48 -7.79
CA SER A 32 10.17 6.50 -7.49
C SER A 32 9.35 5.86 -8.62
N SER A 33 9.71 6.17 -9.87
CA SER A 33 8.99 5.62 -11.04
C SER A 33 9.19 4.11 -11.18
N ARG A 34 10.37 3.59 -10.80
CA ARG A 34 10.67 2.16 -10.88
C ARG A 34 9.88 1.37 -9.82
N SER A 35 9.71 1.93 -8.63
CA SER A 35 8.92 1.30 -7.56
C SER A 35 7.45 1.20 -7.93
N GLN A 36 6.85 2.25 -8.46
CA GLN A 36 5.44 2.27 -8.89
C GLN A 36 5.17 1.29 -10.03
N ALA A 37 6.04 1.24 -11.05
CA ALA A 37 5.91 0.29 -12.15
C ALA A 37 6.01 -1.17 -11.68
N GLN A 38 6.83 -1.47 -10.68
CA GLN A 38 6.91 -2.80 -10.08
C GLN A 38 5.65 -3.18 -9.29
N GLU A 39 5.09 -2.25 -8.53
CA GLU A 39 3.87 -2.47 -7.74
C GLU A 39 2.68 -2.74 -8.65
N GLU A 40 2.51 -1.98 -9.71
CA GLU A 40 1.45 -2.20 -10.71
C GLU A 40 1.61 -3.55 -11.43
N THR A 41 2.84 -3.93 -11.77
CA THR A 41 3.12 -5.22 -12.40
C THR A 41 2.73 -6.38 -11.50
N VAL A 42 2.97 -6.29 -10.19
CA VAL A 42 2.61 -7.36 -9.23
C VAL A 42 1.10 -7.58 -9.19
N LEU A 43 0.28 -6.53 -9.18
CA LEU A 43 -1.18 -6.68 -9.21
C LEU A 43 -1.69 -7.30 -10.51
N ALA A 44 -1.00 -7.09 -11.63
CA ALA A 44 -1.36 -7.73 -12.90
C ALA A 44 -1.22 -9.25 -12.86
N TYR A 45 -0.35 -9.79 -12.00
CA TYR A 45 -0.19 -11.23 -11.80
C TYR A 45 -1.23 -11.85 -10.87
N ILE A 46 -2.01 -11.04 -10.15
CA ILE A 46 -3.07 -11.53 -9.28
C ILE A 46 -4.41 -11.40 -10.02
N PRO A 47 -4.83 -12.45 -10.73
CA PRO A 47 -6.07 -12.40 -11.51
C PRO A 47 -7.28 -12.24 -10.59
N PRO A 48 -8.39 -11.68 -11.06
CA PRO A 48 -9.64 -11.75 -10.34
C PRO A 48 -10.03 -13.21 -10.18
N TYR A 49 -10.07 -13.68 -8.93
CA TYR A 49 -10.31 -15.09 -8.66
C TYR A 49 -11.80 -15.42 -8.64
N GLU A 50 -12.60 -14.59 -7.97
CA GLU A 50 -14.01 -14.86 -7.77
C GLU A 50 -14.80 -13.60 -7.43
N PHE A 51 -16.04 -13.53 -7.94
CA PHE A 51 -17.03 -12.58 -7.48
C PHE A 51 -17.92 -13.26 -6.43
N VAL A 52 -17.71 -12.92 -5.18
CA VAL A 52 -18.43 -13.51 -4.06
C VAL A 52 -19.61 -12.63 -3.69
N ARG A 53 -20.84 -13.20 -3.69
CA ARG A 53 -22.02 -12.50 -3.21
C ARG A 53 -21.87 -12.15 -1.73
N ASP A 54 -22.37 -10.99 -1.36
CA ASP A 54 -22.34 -10.50 0.01
C ASP A 54 -23.40 -11.22 0.88
N THR A 55 -23.12 -12.46 1.23
CA THR A 55 -23.93 -13.26 2.15
C THR A 55 -23.14 -13.50 3.43
N PRO A 56 -23.81 -13.65 4.60
CA PRO A 56 -23.11 -13.92 5.87
C PRO A 56 -22.16 -15.12 5.81
N ALA A 57 -22.56 -16.20 5.10
CA ALA A 57 -21.74 -17.39 4.94
C ALA A 57 -20.46 -17.11 4.12
N ASN A 58 -20.60 -16.38 3.02
CA ASN A 58 -19.46 -16.01 2.16
C ASN A 58 -18.51 -15.04 2.88
N LEU A 59 -19.05 -14.04 3.57
CA LEU A 59 -18.26 -13.12 4.39
C LEU A 59 -17.49 -13.87 5.48
N ALA A 60 -18.14 -14.80 6.19
CA ALA A 60 -17.49 -15.63 7.19
C ALA A 60 -16.35 -16.47 6.58
N ALA A 61 -16.54 -17.01 5.37
CA ALA A 61 -15.49 -17.75 4.67
C ALA A 61 -14.30 -16.85 4.27
N LEU A 62 -14.58 -15.64 3.80
CA LEU A 62 -13.55 -14.65 3.46
C LEU A 62 -12.80 -14.12 4.68
N MET A 63 -13.42 -14.12 5.85
CA MET A 63 -12.81 -13.68 7.09
C MET A 63 -11.93 -14.74 7.76
N ARG A 64 -12.01 -16.00 7.33
CA ARG A 64 -11.08 -17.03 7.84
C ARG A 64 -9.65 -16.70 7.40
N PRO A 65 -8.68 -16.68 8.33
CA PRO A 65 -7.29 -16.46 7.97
C PRO A 65 -6.78 -17.49 6.95
N LEU A 66 -5.88 -17.07 6.08
CA LEU A 66 -5.14 -17.99 5.23
C LEU A 66 -4.24 -18.90 6.11
N SER A 67 -4.12 -20.15 5.73
CA SER A 67 -3.25 -21.10 6.44
C SER A 67 -1.82 -21.04 5.88
N PRO A 68 -0.82 -20.70 6.70
CA PRO A 68 0.56 -20.66 6.24
C PRO A 68 1.11 -22.08 6.01
N VAL A 69 1.93 -22.23 4.99
CA VAL A 69 2.75 -23.43 4.79
C VAL A 69 3.95 -23.35 5.73
N PRO A 70 4.28 -24.42 6.48
CA PRO A 70 5.40 -24.44 7.40
C PRO A 70 6.74 -24.14 6.71
N GLY A 71 7.64 -23.54 7.48
CA GLY A 71 8.99 -23.19 7.04
C GLY A 71 9.32 -21.72 7.33
N ARG A 72 10.60 -21.45 7.50
CA ARG A 72 11.08 -20.12 7.80
C ARG A 72 10.89 -19.20 6.57
N ASN A 73 10.18 -18.11 6.74
CA ASN A 73 9.98 -17.08 5.74
C ASN A 73 9.89 -15.71 6.43
N ASP A 74 11.01 -15.02 6.54
CA ASP A 74 11.16 -13.77 7.28
C ASP A 74 10.67 -12.55 6.46
N PHE A 75 10.29 -12.73 5.18
CA PHE A 75 10.00 -11.63 4.25
C PHE A 75 8.52 -11.47 3.93
N ILE A 76 7.64 -12.21 4.61
CA ILE A 76 6.18 -12.17 4.38
C ILE A 76 5.65 -10.75 4.51
N GLU A 77 6.01 -10.04 5.58
CA GLU A 77 5.51 -8.70 5.85
C GLU A 77 5.99 -7.67 4.83
N ALA A 78 7.25 -7.76 4.41
CA ALA A 78 7.77 -6.87 3.37
C ALA A 78 7.05 -7.09 2.03
N CYS A 79 6.79 -8.34 1.67
CA CYS A 79 6.04 -8.70 0.48
C CYS A 79 4.58 -8.26 0.58
N ARG A 80 3.94 -8.48 1.73
CA ARG A 80 2.55 -8.06 1.98
C ARG A 80 2.42 -6.55 1.86
N ALA A 81 3.33 -5.79 2.50
CA ALA A 81 3.30 -4.34 2.46
C ALA A 81 3.45 -3.77 1.05
N MET A 82 4.25 -4.41 0.18
CA MET A 82 4.36 -4.01 -1.22
C MET A 82 3.05 -4.20 -1.96
N VAL A 83 2.42 -5.38 -1.85
CA VAL A 83 1.13 -5.67 -2.50
C VAL A 83 0.02 -4.80 -1.93
N GLU A 84 0.02 -4.55 -0.61
CA GLU A 84 -1.00 -3.74 0.07
C GLU A 84 -1.00 -2.30 -0.43
N ARG A 85 0.16 -1.65 -0.57
CA ARG A 85 0.23 -0.27 -1.08
C ARG A 85 -0.46 -0.14 -2.43
N SER A 86 -0.11 -1.00 -3.37
CA SER A 86 -0.73 -0.97 -4.69
C SER A 86 -2.21 -1.38 -4.66
N ALA A 87 -2.58 -2.39 -3.87
CA ALA A 87 -3.97 -2.85 -3.78
C ALA A 87 -4.91 -1.80 -3.18
N VAL A 88 -4.46 -1.07 -2.16
CA VAL A 88 -5.24 0.00 -1.51
C VAL A 88 -5.51 1.15 -2.48
N GLU A 89 -4.56 1.54 -3.31
CA GLU A 89 -4.75 2.55 -4.37
C GLU A 89 -5.86 2.15 -5.36
N HIS A 90 -6.09 0.84 -5.52
CA HIS A 90 -7.15 0.29 -6.37
C HIS A 90 -8.42 -0.09 -5.58
N GLY A 91 -8.55 0.37 -4.35
CA GLY A 91 -9.77 0.20 -3.54
C GLY A 91 -9.85 -1.10 -2.76
N ALA A 92 -8.75 -1.81 -2.53
CA ALA A 92 -8.75 -2.97 -1.66
C ALA A 92 -9.06 -2.58 -0.21
N ALA A 93 -9.96 -3.32 0.44
CA ALA A 93 -10.28 -3.15 1.85
C ALA A 93 -9.44 -4.07 2.75
N ARG A 94 -8.90 -5.14 2.21
CA ARG A 94 -8.10 -6.11 2.97
C ARG A 94 -7.08 -6.79 2.08
N VAL A 95 -5.85 -6.89 2.59
CA VAL A 95 -4.77 -7.69 1.98
C VAL A 95 -4.22 -8.63 3.04
N GLU A 96 -4.27 -9.92 2.76
CA GLU A 96 -3.62 -10.96 3.55
C GLU A 96 -2.44 -11.53 2.78
N GLY A 97 -1.34 -11.78 3.49
CA GLY A 97 -0.19 -12.50 2.97
C GLY A 97 0.29 -13.51 4.00
N VAL A 98 0.47 -14.76 3.58
CA VAL A 98 1.01 -15.81 4.45
C VAL A 98 2.11 -16.59 3.74
N SER A 99 2.96 -17.25 4.53
CA SER A 99 3.99 -18.13 3.97
C SER A 99 3.37 -19.19 3.07
N ALA A 100 3.86 -19.30 1.84
CA ALA A 100 3.55 -20.40 0.94
C ALA A 100 4.69 -21.45 0.88
N GLY A 101 5.63 -21.36 1.83
CA GLY A 101 6.77 -22.27 1.97
C GLY A 101 8.02 -21.55 2.48
N PRO A 102 9.12 -22.27 2.70
CA PRO A 102 10.34 -21.70 3.22
C PRO A 102 11.00 -20.76 2.20
N GLN A 103 11.59 -19.69 2.72
CA GLN A 103 12.47 -18.84 1.92
C GLN A 103 13.73 -19.59 1.50
N ARG A 104 14.28 -19.23 0.35
CA ARG A 104 15.55 -19.77 -0.12
C ARG A 104 16.53 -18.67 -0.47
N ARG A 105 17.79 -18.87 -0.19
CA ARG A 105 18.85 -17.94 -0.58
C ARG A 105 19.10 -18.02 -2.09
N VAL A 106 19.23 -16.87 -2.72
CA VAL A 106 19.62 -16.72 -4.13
C VAL A 106 20.86 -15.83 -4.21
N ARG A 107 21.44 -15.69 -5.40
CA ARG A 107 22.72 -14.99 -5.59
C ARG A 107 22.78 -13.60 -4.94
N TYR A 108 21.72 -12.82 -5.00
CA TYR A 108 21.69 -11.43 -4.55
C TYR A 108 20.72 -11.14 -3.41
N GLY A 109 20.17 -12.16 -2.76
CA GLY A 109 19.19 -12.00 -1.67
C GLY A 109 18.46 -13.28 -1.36
N TYR A 110 17.14 -13.19 -1.27
CA TYR A 110 16.27 -14.32 -0.95
C TYR A 110 15.07 -14.38 -1.90
N LEU A 111 14.54 -15.55 -2.06
CA LEU A 111 13.26 -15.82 -2.71
C LEU A 111 12.30 -16.39 -1.67
N ALA A 112 11.20 -15.69 -1.44
CA ALA A 112 10.22 -16.00 -0.41
C ALA A 112 8.85 -16.25 -1.07
N PRO A 113 8.34 -17.48 -1.07
CA PRO A 113 7.01 -17.77 -1.59
C PRO A 113 5.96 -17.26 -0.60
N VAL A 114 5.01 -16.48 -1.10
CA VAL A 114 3.91 -15.89 -0.31
C VAL A 114 2.60 -16.13 -1.03
N GLN A 115 1.59 -16.58 -0.29
CA GLN A 115 0.22 -16.67 -0.77
C GLN A 115 -0.54 -15.42 -0.35
N PHE A 116 -1.20 -14.78 -1.29
CA PHE A 116 -1.99 -13.58 -1.08
C PHE A 116 -3.47 -13.82 -1.27
N ARG A 117 -4.27 -13.06 -0.53
CA ARG A 117 -5.69 -12.86 -0.75
C ARG A 117 -6.01 -11.38 -0.61
N ILE A 118 -6.62 -10.79 -1.63
CA ILE A 118 -6.99 -9.37 -1.68
C ILE A 118 -8.51 -9.30 -1.83
N LEU A 119 -9.16 -8.51 -0.98
CA LEU A 119 -10.58 -8.26 -0.98
C LEU A 119 -10.87 -6.84 -1.48
N TYR A 120 -11.62 -6.74 -2.55
CA TYR A 120 -12.17 -5.49 -3.07
C TYR A 120 -13.68 -5.48 -2.80
N PRO A 121 -14.18 -4.59 -1.93
CA PRO A 121 -15.60 -4.50 -1.66
C PRO A 121 -16.34 -3.93 -2.87
N GLY A 122 -17.52 -4.46 -3.15
CA GLY A 122 -18.42 -3.97 -4.17
C GLY A 122 -19.83 -3.84 -3.64
N PHE A 123 -20.68 -3.08 -4.32
CA PHE A 123 -22.05 -2.78 -3.86
C PHE A 123 -22.92 -4.02 -3.65
N LEU A 124 -22.79 -5.03 -4.52
CA LEU A 124 -23.60 -6.27 -4.44
C LEU A 124 -22.73 -7.53 -4.33
N ARG A 125 -21.45 -7.42 -4.59
CA ARG A 125 -20.52 -8.55 -4.64
C ARG A 125 -19.11 -8.08 -4.31
N ASN A 126 -18.44 -8.84 -3.47
CA ASN A 126 -17.02 -8.63 -3.22
C ASN A 126 -16.19 -9.34 -4.28
N GLN A 127 -15.17 -8.68 -4.79
CA GLN A 127 -14.15 -9.30 -5.64
C GLN A 127 -13.00 -9.80 -4.76
N VAL A 128 -12.68 -11.06 -4.88
CA VAL A 128 -11.54 -11.67 -4.21
C VAL A 128 -10.49 -12.05 -5.24
N ARG A 129 -9.24 -11.65 -4.99
CA ARG A 129 -8.10 -12.08 -5.80
C ARG A 129 -7.18 -12.92 -4.94
N GLN A 130 -6.73 -14.04 -5.45
CA GLN A 130 -5.78 -14.92 -4.77
C GLN A 130 -4.66 -15.31 -5.73
N ALA A 131 -3.43 -15.28 -5.23
CA ALA A 131 -2.27 -15.77 -5.97
C ALA A 131 -1.19 -16.26 -5.03
N ARG A 132 -0.32 -17.11 -5.55
CA ARG A 132 0.95 -17.45 -4.94
C ARG A 132 2.05 -16.75 -5.73
N LEU A 133 2.81 -15.90 -5.07
CA LEU A 133 3.91 -15.16 -5.66
C LEU A 133 5.23 -15.54 -4.99
N ALA A 134 6.30 -15.52 -5.75
CA ALA A 134 7.65 -15.62 -5.23
C ALA A 134 8.24 -14.20 -5.11
N CYS A 135 8.28 -13.68 -3.89
CA CYS A 135 8.91 -12.39 -3.61
C CYS A 135 10.42 -12.54 -3.56
N LYS A 136 11.10 -11.75 -4.38
CA LYS A 136 12.56 -11.64 -4.36
C LYS A 136 12.95 -10.44 -3.53
N THR A 137 13.84 -10.64 -2.56
CA THR A 137 14.38 -9.56 -1.74
C THR A 137 15.87 -9.41 -1.96
N ASP A 138 16.39 -8.22 -1.69
CA ASP A 138 17.82 -8.00 -1.56
C ASP A 138 18.36 -8.58 -0.23
N ARG A 139 19.67 -8.42 0.02
CA ARG A 139 20.30 -8.89 1.26
C ARG A 139 19.85 -8.12 2.51
N LYS A 140 19.25 -6.94 2.33
CA LYS A 140 18.74 -6.09 3.41
C LYS A 140 17.27 -6.37 3.72
N GLY A 141 16.60 -7.20 2.93
CA GLY A 141 15.19 -7.55 3.08
C GLY A 141 14.23 -6.67 2.28
N ASN A 142 14.74 -5.74 1.46
CA ASN A 142 13.86 -4.94 0.60
C ASN A 142 13.35 -5.80 -0.55
N VAL A 143 12.05 -5.73 -0.83
CA VAL A 143 11.46 -6.41 -1.98
C VAL A 143 11.90 -5.71 -3.25
N VAL A 144 12.49 -6.47 -4.16
CA VAL A 144 12.99 -5.98 -5.46
C VAL A 144 12.18 -6.50 -6.63
N ASP A 145 11.42 -7.57 -6.43
CA ASP A 145 10.61 -8.21 -7.47
C ASP A 145 9.59 -9.18 -6.85
N ALA A 146 8.48 -9.42 -7.53
CA ALA A 146 7.54 -10.48 -7.19
C ALA A 146 6.96 -11.08 -8.47
N GLN A 147 6.98 -12.41 -8.57
CA GLN A 147 6.60 -13.16 -9.76
C GLN A 147 5.70 -14.34 -9.39
N PRO A 148 4.83 -14.81 -10.30
CA PRO A 148 4.05 -16.02 -10.13
C PRO A 148 4.91 -17.27 -9.87
#